data_2272f69fa067371c2c61f990c7d05801
#
_entry.id   2272f69fa067371c2c61f990c7d05801
#
_cell.length_a   1.000
_cell.length_b   1.000
_cell.length_c   1.000
_cell.angle_alpha   90.00
_cell.angle_beta   90.00
_cell.angle_gamma   90.00
#
_symmetry.space_group_name_H-M   'P 1'
#
loop_
_entity.id
_entity.type
_entity.pdbx_description
1 polymer ?
#
loop_
_entity_poly.entity_id
_entity_poly.type
_entity_poly.pdbx_seq_one_letter_code
_entity_poly.pdbx_strand_id
1 'polypeptide(L)'
;LELGMGKMKLLTDNGQKLERLDMKGLAAVDPAFGNATVQLAGAIHAPNDGSGNSELFTRKLTELLISKGVEFKLGVTAKSFVADGDRITGLQTDQGLLTADNYVLAMGVWSPKLSRTVGQDLPVYPAKGFSMTFDLKDKSKAPELGGVDEKTLVAWSPMGDQLRMSSTAQFSGFDTSHKPEDFSAIRSTAKELWPDAADWDGGSMTAGLRPMTPDGPPIIGKGKKHKNLYYNTGHGHMGWTMASGSSAAIVDIIAGRTPEIEMDPFVVRTYRK
;
A
#
# COMPACT_ATOMS: atom_id res chain seq x y z
N LEU A 1 -16.81 -14.63 11.04
CA LEU A 1 -16.00 -15.80 10.67
C LEU A 1 -16.48 -16.45 9.36
N GLU A 2 -17.79 -16.61 9.13
CA GLU A 2 -18.35 -17.25 7.92
C GLU A 2 -17.95 -16.51 6.62
N LEU A 3 -18.03 -15.17 6.62
CA LEU A 3 -17.55 -14.35 5.48
C LEU A 3 -16.05 -14.55 5.19
N GLY A 4 -15.25 -14.77 6.24
CA GLY A 4 -13.83 -15.10 6.10
C GLY A 4 -13.57 -16.46 5.48
N MET A 5 -14.47 -17.44 5.69
CA MET A 5 -14.31 -18.80 5.15
C MET A 5 -14.40 -18.84 3.62
N GLY A 6 -15.23 -18.00 3.01
CA GLY A 6 -15.28 -17.88 1.54
C GLY A 6 -13.98 -17.33 0.96
N LYS A 7 -13.43 -16.28 1.56
CA LYS A 7 -12.12 -15.72 1.19
C LYS A 7 -10.99 -16.73 1.42
N MET A 8 -11.04 -17.47 2.54
CA MET A 8 -10.07 -18.51 2.88
C MET A 8 -9.97 -19.58 1.80
N LYS A 9 -11.12 -20.09 1.30
CA LYS A 9 -11.13 -21.08 0.23
C LYS A 9 -10.45 -20.56 -1.03
N LEU A 10 -10.78 -19.34 -1.48
CA LEU A 10 -10.18 -18.74 -2.66
C LEU A 10 -8.66 -18.64 -2.54
N LEU A 11 -8.16 -18.20 -1.40
CA LEU A 11 -6.73 -18.02 -1.16
C LEU A 11 -6.00 -19.38 -1.08
N THR A 12 -6.61 -20.37 -0.41
CA THR A 12 -6.05 -21.74 -0.31
C THR A 12 -5.99 -22.44 -1.67
N ASP A 13 -7.03 -22.29 -2.48
CA ASP A 13 -7.07 -22.85 -3.84
C ASP A 13 -5.96 -22.22 -4.74
N ASN A 14 -5.46 -21.03 -4.37
CA ASN A 14 -4.32 -20.36 -5.02
C ASN A 14 -2.98 -20.49 -4.26
N GLY A 15 -2.84 -21.53 -3.43
CA GLY A 15 -1.58 -21.91 -2.81
C GLY A 15 -1.23 -21.21 -1.49
N GLN A 16 -2.11 -20.37 -0.94
CA GLN A 16 -1.89 -19.77 0.37
C GLN A 16 -2.17 -20.80 1.49
N LYS A 17 -1.21 -20.90 2.42
CA LYS A 17 -1.43 -21.66 3.65
C LYS A 17 -2.20 -20.82 4.65
N LEU A 18 -3.42 -21.24 4.99
CA LEU A 18 -4.29 -20.55 5.96
C LEU A 18 -4.78 -21.53 7.03
N GLU A 19 -4.84 -21.09 8.25
CA GLU A 19 -5.27 -21.86 9.42
C GLU A 19 -6.41 -21.14 10.12
N ARG A 20 -7.50 -21.86 10.40
CA ARG A 20 -8.58 -21.33 11.23
C ARG A 20 -8.23 -21.56 12.70
N LEU A 21 -8.22 -20.48 13.48
CA LEU A 21 -7.95 -20.52 14.91
C LEU A 21 -9.21 -20.14 15.70
N ASP A 22 -9.50 -20.89 16.76
CA ASP A 22 -10.38 -20.44 17.83
C ASP A 22 -9.59 -19.50 18.76
N MET A 23 -10.24 -19.01 19.83
CA MET A 23 -9.58 -18.10 20.77
C MET A 23 -8.37 -18.70 21.47
N LYS A 24 -8.41 -20.01 21.77
CA LYS A 24 -7.28 -20.70 22.38
C LYS A 24 -6.11 -20.83 21.41
N GLY A 25 -6.40 -21.15 20.16
CA GLY A 25 -5.42 -21.21 19.08
C GLY A 25 -4.82 -19.83 18.79
N LEU A 26 -5.64 -18.78 18.77
CA LEU A 26 -5.17 -17.41 18.58
C LEU A 26 -4.22 -16.96 19.71
N ALA A 27 -4.60 -17.18 20.97
CA ALA A 27 -3.75 -16.85 22.12
C ALA A 27 -2.47 -17.71 22.21
N ALA A 28 -2.46 -18.89 21.60
CA ALA A 28 -1.26 -19.72 21.49
C ALA A 28 -0.28 -19.20 20.44
N VAL A 29 -0.78 -18.60 19.34
CA VAL A 29 0.03 -18.03 18.27
C VAL A 29 0.49 -16.60 18.59
N ASP A 30 -0.39 -15.81 19.23
CA ASP A 30 -0.09 -14.45 19.67
C ASP A 30 -0.72 -14.22 21.07
N PRO A 31 0.09 -14.35 22.14
CA PRO A 31 -0.38 -14.30 23.54
C PRO A 31 -1.07 -12.99 23.92
N ALA A 32 -0.79 -11.88 23.22
CA ALA A 32 -1.40 -10.58 23.50
C ALA A 32 -2.93 -10.61 23.37
N PHE A 33 -3.48 -11.46 22.53
CA PHE A 33 -4.94 -11.63 22.40
C PHE A 33 -5.62 -12.28 23.60
N GLY A 34 -4.86 -12.91 24.49
CA GLY A 34 -5.37 -13.41 25.76
C GLY A 34 -5.85 -12.31 26.72
N ASN A 35 -5.44 -11.06 26.50
CA ASN A 35 -5.83 -9.89 27.29
C ASN A 35 -7.02 -9.10 26.70
N ALA A 36 -7.59 -9.55 25.58
CA ALA A 36 -8.69 -8.85 24.93
C ALA A 36 -9.91 -8.77 25.86
N THR A 37 -10.50 -7.57 25.95
CA THR A 37 -11.70 -7.30 26.78
C THR A 37 -13.00 -7.62 26.06
N VAL A 38 -12.91 -7.96 24.77
CA VAL A 38 -14.04 -8.31 23.91
C VAL A 38 -13.96 -9.78 23.48
N GLN A 39 -15.12 -10.38 23.25
CA GLN A 39 -15.19 -11.73 22.73
C GLN A 39 -14.94 -11.72 21.21
N LEU A 40 -13.84 -12.35 20.80
CA LEU A 40 -13.53 -12.59 19.39
C LEU A 40 -14.10 -13.95 18.93
N ALA A 41 -14.54 -14.03 17.69
CA ALA A 41 -15.07 -15.27 17.11
C ALA A 41 -13.96 -16.27 16.69
N GLY A 42 -12.70 -15.84 16.75
CA GLY A 42 -11.52 -16.56 16.28
C GLY A 42 -10.77 -15.76 15.21
N ALA A 43 -9.81 -16.39 14.56
CA ALA A 43 -8.99 -15.78 13.53
C ALA A 43 -8.75 -16.71 12.33
N ILE A 44 -8.32 -16.11 11.21
CA ILE A 44 -7.68 -16.81 10.10
C ILE A 44 -6.21 -16.39 10.14
N HIS A 45 -5.34 -17.35 10.37
CA HIS A 45 -3.91 -17.17 10.46
C HIS A 45 -3.24 -17.56 9.13
N ALA A 46 -2.39 -16.69 8.63
CA ALA A 46 -1.56 -16.91 7.45
C ALA A 46 -0.09 -17.04 7.91
N PRO A 47 0.39 -18.25 8.21
CA PRO A 47 1.71 -18.44 8.85
C PRO A 47 2.89 -18.04 7.97
N ASN A 48 2.68 -17.86 6.68
CA ASN A 48 3.71 -17.42 5.73
C ASN A 48 3.69 -15.89 5.50
N ASP A 49 2.70 -15.18 6.04
CA ASP A 49 2.65 -13.72 5.93
C ASP A 49 3.56 -13.07 6.97
N GLY A 50 3.99 -11.86 6.66
CA GLY A 50 4.84 -11.07 7.54
C GLY A 50 4.49 -9.60 7.54
N SER A 51 4.84 -8.93 8.61
CA SER A 51 4.75 -7.47 8.73
C SER A 51 6.08 -6.82 8.40
N GLY A 52 6.04 -5.61 7.84
CA GLY A 52 7.25 -4.87 7.52
C GLY A 52 7.06 -3.36 7.67
N ASN A 53 8.15 -2.68 8.01
CA ASN A 53 8.20 -1.22 8.06
C ASN A 53 8.57 -0.67 6.68
N SER A 54 7.56 -0.22 5.93
CA SER A 54 7.72 0.27 4.55
C SER A 54 8.58 1.53 4.47
N GLU A 55 8.54 2.41 5.48
CA GLU A 55 9.38 3.61 5.53
C GLU A 55 10.88 3.23 5.69
N LEU A 56 11.18 2.38 6.67
CA LEU A 56 12.54 1.90 6.90
C LEU A 56 13.08 1.15 5.69
N PHE A 57 12.26 0.30 5.07
CA PHE A 57 12.62 -0.43 3.84
C PHE A 57 12.96 0.53 2.71
N THR A 58 12.09 1.52 2.43
CA THR A 58 12.30 2.49 1.35
C THR A 58 13.55 3.33 1.58
N ARG A 59 13.81 3.77 2.81
CA ARG A 59 15.02 4.50 3.17
C ARG A 59 16.28 3.67 2.93
N LYS A 60 16.33 2.44 3.43
CA LYS A 60 17.47 1.53 3.21
C LYS A 60 17.67 1.17 1.75
N LEU A 61 16.57 0.98 1.02
CA LEU A 61 16.65 0.73 -0.42
C LEU A 61 17.20 1.94 -1.17
N THR A 62 16.82 3.16 -0.78
CA THR A 62 17.36 4.40 -1.35
C THR A 62 18.88 4.49 -1.13
N GLU A 63 19.35 4.22 0.11
CA GLU A 63 20.78 4.21 0.42
C GLU A 63 21.55 3.20 -0.45
N LEU A 64 21.01 1.98 -0.59
CA LEU A 64 21.57 0.94 -1.45
C LEU A 64 21.62 1.38 -2.93
N LEU A 65 20.54 1.98 -3.44
CA LEU A 65 20.46 2.41 -4.83
C LEU A 65 21.44 3.56 -5.13
N ILE A 66 21.61 4.51 -4.22
CA ILE A 66 22.64 5.56 -4.31
C ILE A 66 24.04 4.92 -4.39
N SER A 67 24.34 3.92 -3.56
CA SER A 67 25.62 3.20 -3.60
C SER A 67 25.87 2.45 -4.92
N LYS A 68 24.80 2.15 -5.66
CA LYS A 68 24.84 1.53 -7.00
C LYS A 68 24.81 2.56 -8.15
N GLY A 69 24.90 3.84 -7.86
CA GLY A 69 24.96 4.91 -8.87
C GLY A 69 23.60 5.41 -9.36
N VAL A 70 22.50 5.05 -8.69
CA VAL A 70 21.18 5.63 -8.99
C VAL A 70 21.12 7.06 -8.49
N GLU A 71 20.78 8.01 -9.36
CA GLU A 71 20.65 9.41 -9.02
C GLU A 71 19.23 9.71 -8.48
N PHE A 72 19.14 10.36 -7.34
CA PHE A 72 17.89 10.84 -6.74
C PHE A 72 17.82 12.36 -6.81
N LYS A 73 16.80 12.89 -7.48
CA LYS A 73 16.52 14.32 -7.58
C LYS A 73 15.38 14.69 -6.61
N LEU A 74 15.73 14.86 -5.34
CA LEU A 74 14.78 15.26 -4.31
C LEU A 74 14.46 16.76 -4.40
N GLY A 75 13.25 17.15 -3.97
CA GLY A 75 12.78 18.53 -4.05
C GLY A 75 12.47 19.02 -5.47
N VAL A 76 12.36 18.10 -6.43
CA VAL A 76 12.00 18.40 -7.83
C VAL A 76 10.54 18.07 -8.09
N THR A 77 9.79 19.02 -8.66
CA THR A 77 8.39 18.83 -9.02
C THR A 77 8.24 18.57 -10.52
N ALA A 78 7.75 17.38 -10.88
CA ALA A 78 7.36 17.03 -12.24
C ALA A 78 6.10 17.81 -12.66
N LYS A 79 6.17 18.53 -13.79
CA LYS A 79 5.07 19.37 -14.28
C LYS A 79 4.35 18.77 -15.48
N SER A 80 5.10 18.35 -16.50
CA SER A 80 4.53 17.79 -17.73
C SER A 80 5.57 16.96 -18.48
N PHE A 81 5.10 15.95 -19.21
CA PHE A 81 5.92 15.32 -20.23
C PHE A 81 5.98 16.21 -21.47
N VAL A 82 7.12 16.16 -22.17
CA VAL A 82 7.31 16.69 -23.52
C VAL A 82 7.35 15.50 -24.46
N ALA A 83 6.55 15.54 -25.53
CA ALA A 83 6.46 14.46 -26.49
C ALA A 83 6.72 14.97 -27.91
N ASP A 84 7.33 14.14 -28.73
CA ASP A 84 7.43 14.28 -30.17
C ASP A 84 6.90 13.00 -30.84
N GLY A 85 5.81 13.11 -31.57
CA GLY A 85 5.09 11.97 -32.13
C GLY A 85 4.69 10.94 -31.05
N ASP A 86 5.17 9.73 -31.19
CA ASP A 86 4.88 8.60 -30.31
C ASP A 86 5.94 8.36 -29.21
N ARG A 87 6.82 9.34 -28.97
CA ARG A 87 7.88 9.26 -27.95
C ARG A 87 7.85 10.43 -26.98
N ILE A 88 8.14 10.14 -25.73
CA ILE A 88 8.48 11.16 -24.74
C ILE A 88 9.95 11.56 -24.95
N THR A 89 10.19 12.84 -25.09
CA THR A 89 11.54 13.43 -25.28
C THR A 89 12.07 14.11 -24.02
N GLY A 90 11.18 14.38 -23.05
CA GLY A 90 11.60 14.99 -21.80
C GLY A 90 10.49 15.03 -20.74
N LEU A 91 10.91 15.26 -19.51
CA LEU A 91 10.07 15.59 -18.36
C LEU A 91 10.39 17.02 -17.94
N GLN A 92 9.44 17.92 -18.14
CA GLN A 92 9.54 19.29 -17.64
C GLN A 92 9.33 19.32 -16.13
N THR A 93 10.27 19.91 -15.43
CA THR A 93 10.21 20.09 -13.97
C THR A 93 10.25 21.57 -13.61
N ASP A 94 10.15 21.89 -12.31
CA ASP A 94 10.38 23.24 -11.77
C ASP A 94 11.87 23.64 -11.82
N GLN A 95 12.78 22.67 -12.02
CA GLN A 95 14.23 22.90 -12.10
C GLN A 95 14.81 22.68 -13.50
N GLY A 96 13.93 22.58 -14.53
CA GLY A 96 14.36 22.40 -15.93
C GLY A 96 13.87 21.09 -16.55
N LEU A 97 14.39 20.81 -17.74
CA LEU A 97 14.03 19.62 -18.52
C LEU A 97 14.95 18.44 -18.16
N LEU A 98 14.35 17.31 -17.83
CA LEU A 98 15.05 16.04 -17.66
C LEU A 98 14.80 15.13 -18.87
N THR A 99 15.85 14.51 -19.39
CA THR A 99 15.77 13.61 -20.55
C THR A 99 16.20 12.19 -20.18
N ALA A 100 15.57 11.18 -20.78
CA ALA A 100 15.90 9.78 -20.63
C ALA A 100 15.42 8.98 -21.85
N ASP A 101 15.91 7.75 -22.00
CA ASP A 101 15.44 6.83 -23.06
C ASP A 101 14.04 6.29 -22.75
N ASN A 102 13.77 5.98 -21.49
CA ASN A 102 12.51 5.46 -21.01
C ASN A 102 12.04 6.22 -19.75
N TYR A 103 10.74 6.32 -19.59
CA TYR A 103 10.10 6.99 -18.46
C TYR A 103 9.14 6.02 -17.76
N VAL A 104 9.23 5.91 -16.44
CA VAL A 104 8.31 5.12 -15.61
C VAL A 104 7.53 6.05 -14.71
N LEU A 105 6.21 6.09 -14.87
CA LEU A 105 5.32 6.89 -14.04
C LEU A 105 4.81 6.05 -12.87
N ALA A 106 5.40 6.30 -11.69
CA ALA A 106 5.13 5.57 -10.44
C ALA A 106 4.72 6.52 -9.29
N MET A 107 3.91 7.56 -9.60
CA MET A 107 3.58 8.66 -8.69
C MET A 107 2.28 8.46 -7.90
N GLY A 108 1.74 7.23 -7.82
CA GLY A 108 0.52 6.93 -7.07
C GLY A 108 -0.65 7.84 -7.50
N VAL A 109 -1.26 8.55 -6.56
CA VAL A 109 -2.42 9.43 -6.82
C VAL A 109 -2.12 10.61 -7.73
N TRP A 110 -0.85 10.98 -7.90
CA TRP A 110 -0.42 12.06 -8.78
C TRP A 110 -0.22 11.61 -10.24
N SER A 111 -0.17 10.30 -10.48
CA SER A 111 0.04 9.74 -11.83
C SER A 111 -0.98 10.24 -12.86
N PRO A 112 -2.29 10.34 -12.58
CA PRO A 112 -3.25 10.85 -13.55
C PRO A 112 -2.98 12.28 -13.99
N LYS A 113 -2.53 13.14 -13.07
CA LYS A 113 -2.25 14.55 -13.39
C LYS A 113 -1.11 14.65 -14.43
N LEU A 114 -0.03 13.92 -14.21
CA LEU A 114 1.12 13.97 -15.13
C LEU A 114 0.82 13.24 -16.45
N SER A 115 0.14 12.10 -16.40
CA SER A 115 -0.21 11.31 -17.60
C SER A 115 -1.15 12.07 -18.56
N ARG A 116 -2.06 12.91 -18.02
CA ARG A 116 -2.95 13.75 -18.84
C ARG A 116 -2.19 14.77 -19.71
N THR A 117 -0.99 15.18 -19.33
CA THR A 117 -0.19 16.14 -20.13
C THR A 117 0.19 15.59 -21.50
N VAL A 118 0.16 14.27 -21.65
CA VAL A 118 0.37 13.55 -22.93
C VAL A 118 -0.88 12.81 -23.40
N GLY A 119 -2.03 13.24 -22.90
CA GLY A 119 -3.35 12.76 -23.35
C GLY A 119 -3.67 11.32 -22.96
N GLN A 120 -3.02 10.74 -21.94
CA GLN A 120 -3.38 9.45 -21.37
C GLN A 120 -4.10 9.68 -20.05
N ASP A 121 -5.38 9.27 -19.97
CA ASP A 121 -6.13 9.27 -18.73
C ASP A 121 -5.91 7.95 -17.99
N LEU A 122 -5.73 8.04 -16.65
CA LEU A 122 -5.57 6.89 -15.77
C LEU A 122 -6.69 6.90 -14.72
N PRO A 123 -7.39 5.78 -14.52
CA PRO A 123 -8.48 5.69 -13.56
C PRO A 123 -7.95 5.46 -12.14
N VAL A 124 -7.17 6.38 -11.63
CA VAL A 124 -6.64 6.33 -10.25
C VAL A 124 -7.24 7.48 -9.46
N TYR A 125 -7.89 7.15 -8.34
CA TYR A 125 -8.52 8.09 -7.43
C TYR A 125 -7.87 8.05 -6.04
N PRO A 126 -7.64 9.21 -5.39
CA PRO A 126 -7.13 9.27 -4.03
C PRO A 126 -8.21 8.86 -3.01
N ALA A 127 -7.99 7.78 -2.30
CA ALA A 127 -8.81 7.39 -1.15
C ALA A 127 -8.03 7.66 0.14
N LYS A 128 -8.48 8.66 0.92
CA LYS A 128 -7.84 9.04 2.18
C LYS A 128 -8.00 7.93 3.22
N GLY A 129 -6.90 7.48 3.79
CA GLY A 129 -6.85 6.54 4.90
C GLY A 129 -6.19 7.18 6.11
N PHE A 130 -6.65 6.78 7.30
CA PHE A 130 -6.15 7.27 8.58
C PHE A 130 -5.24 6.24 9.21
N SER A 131 -4.18 6.66 9.88
CA SER A 131 -3.33 5.78 10.67
C SER A 131 -2.77 6.46 11.90
N MET A 132 -2.58 5.67 12.96
CA MET A 132 -1.92 6.08 14.20
C MET A 132 -0.72 5.18 14.44
N THR A 133 0.31 5.76 15.01
CA THR A 133 1.48 5.02 15.50
C THR A 133 1.63 5.30 16.99
N PHE A 134 1.70 4.24 17.78
CA PHE A 134 1.78 4.28 19.22
C PHE A 134 3.11 3.71 19.67
N ASP A 135 3.77 4.37 20.63
CA ASP A 135 4.91 3.80 21.35
C ASP A 135 4.39 2.80 22.37
N LEU A 136 4.95 1.60 22.37
CA LEU A 136 4.55 0.52 23.28
C LEU A 136 5.12 0.77 24.67
N LYS A 137 4.28 0.67 25.70
CA LYS A 137 4.69 0.68 27.11
C LYS A 137 5.14 -0.69 27.57
N ASP A 138 4.44 -1.73 27.11
CA ASP A 138 4.71 -3.12 27.43
C ASP A 138 4.55 -3.99 26.17
N LYS A 139 5.69 -4.36 25.58
CA LYS A 139 5.72 -5.20 24.38
C LYS A 139 5.10 -6.59 24.58
N SER A 140 5.17 -7.13 25.79
CA SER A 140 4.60 -8.46 26.09
C SER A 140 3.08 -8.49 26.03
N LYS A 141 2.45 -7.31 26.05
CA LYS A 141 1.00 -7.12 25.94
C LYS A 141 0.54 -6.63 24.56
N ALA A 142 1.49 -6.33 23.68
CA ALA A 142 1.23 -5.91 22.32
C ALA A 142 1.24 -7.10 21.34
N PRO A 143 0.49 -7.03 20.23
CA PRO A 143 0.50 -8.12 19.25
C PRO A 143 1.90 -8.27 18.63
N GLU A 144 2.30 -9.51 18.42
CA GLU A 144 3.53 -9.87 17.71
C GLU A 144 3.28 -9.99 16.20
N LEU A 145 2.06 -10.32 15.80
CA LEU A 145 1.65 -10.49 14.42
C LEU A 145 0.85 -9.29 13.93
N GLY A 146 1.03 -8.95 12.66
CA GLY A 146 0.14 -8.03 11.95
C GLY A 146 -1.21 -8.67 11.66
N GLY A 147 -2.26 -7.84 11.58
CA GLY A 147 -3.58 -8.36 11.29
C GLY A 147 -4.61 -7.28 10.98
N VAL A 148 -5.84 -7.72 10.78
CA VAL A 148 -7.02 -6.88 10.54
C VAL A 148 -8.19 -7.40 11.35
N ASP A 149 -8.85 -6.53 12.09
CA ASP A 149 -10.18 -6.82 12.63
C ASP A 149 -11.24 -6.58 11.54
N GLU A 150 -11.84 -7.65 11.06
CA GLU A 150 -12.84 -7.63 9.99
C GLU A 150 -14.15 -6.90 10.38
N LYS A 151 -14.40 -6.68 11.66
CA LYS A 151 -15.57 -5.95 12.15
C LYS A 151 -15.38 -4.44 12.03
N THR A 152 -14.24 -3.94 12.47
CA THR A 152 -13.93 -2.51 12.51
C THR A 152 -13.12 -2.05 11.30
N LEU A 153 -12.59 -2.99 10.51
CA LEU A 153 -11.64 -2.77 9.42
C LEU A 153 -10.39 -2.02 9.88
N VAL A 154 -10.02 -2.20 11.14
CA VAL A 154 -8.77 -1.68 11.71
C VAL A 154 -7.68 -2.72 11.48
N ALA A 155 -6.65 -2.31 10.75
CA ALA A 155 -5.43 -3.09 10.56
C ALA A 155 -4.35 -2.63 11.52
N TRP A 156 -3.47 -3.55 11.93
CA TRP A 156 -2.31 -3.24 12.75
C TRP A 156 -1.05 -3.94 12.22
N SER A 157 0.08 -3.33 12.52
CA SER A 157 1.40 -3.85 12.15
C SER A 157 2.40 -3.51 13.27
N PRO A 158 3.00 -4.52 13.91
CA PRO A 158 4.11 -4.31 14.85
C PRO A 158 5.32 -3.73 14.11
N MET A 159 5.98 -2.72 14.69
CA MET A 159 7.14 -2.06 14.11
C MET A 159 8.22 -1.78 15.19
N GLY A 160 8.82 -2.85 15.71
CA GLY A 160 9.83 -2.76 16.76
C GLY A 160 9.22 -2.37 18.12
N ASP A 161 9.47 -1.14 18.58
CA ASP A 161 8.93 -0.60 19.83
C ASP A 161 7.61 0.14 19.63
N GLN A 162 7.03 0.06 18.42
CA GLN A 162 5.81 0.76 18.05
C GLN A 162 4.77 -0.20 17.47
N LEU A 163 3.49 0.18 17.61
CA LEU A 163 2.39 -0.42 16.90
C LEU A 163 1.77 0.62 15.97
N ARG A 164 1.76 0.34 14.66
CA ARG A 164 1.05 1.15 13.68
C ARG A 164 -0.31 0.53 13.41
N MET A 165 -1.34 1.36 13.51
CA MET A 165 -2.71 0.96 13.22
C MET A 165 -3.30 1.85 12.13
N SER A 166 -4.14 1.29 11.28
CA SER A 166 -4.81 2.04 10.21
C SER A 166 -6.26 1.60 10.07
N SER A 167 -7.10 2.51 9.61
CA SER A 167 -8.53 2.26 9.45
C SER A 167 -9.08 3.08 8.30
N THR A 168 -10.29 2.77 7.91
CA THR A 168 -11.23 3.57 7.10
C THR A 168 -10.70 4.01 5.74
N ALA A 169 -11.62 4.35 4.86
CA ALA A 169 -11.35 5.02 3.60
C ALA A 169 -12.38 6.15 3.41
N GLN A 170 -11.90 7.34 3.05
CA GLN A 170 -12.72 8.51 2.77
C GLN A 170 -12.44 9.03 1.37
N PHE A 171 -13.49 9.35 0.62
CA PHE A 171 -13.37 9.96 -0.70
C PHE A 171 -13.47 11.47 -0.58
N SER A 172 -12.33 12.15 -0.39
CA SER A 172 -12.21 13.60 -0.20
C SER A 172 -11.25 14.26 -1.19
N GLY A 173 -11.01 13.62 -2.34
CA GLY A 173 -10.02 14.10 -3.30
C GLY A 173 -8.62 14.12 -2.70
N PHE A 174 -7.90 15.22 -2.89
CA PHE A 174 -6.53 15.39 -2.39
C PHE A 174 -6.44 15.99 -0.98
N ASP A 175 -7.57 16.16 -0.29
CA ASP A 175 -7.57 16.66 1.08
C ASP A 175 -7.05 15.59 2.05
N THR A 176 -5.98 15.91 2.79
CA THR A 176 -5.38 15.08 3.84
C THR A 176 -5.61 15.66 5.25
N SER A 177 -6.43 16.70 5.38
CA SER A 177 -6.81 17.22 6.68
C SER A 177 -7.53 16.16 7.51
N HIS A 178 -7.34 16.19 8.81
CA HIS A 178 -7.92 15.24 9.75
C HIS A 178 -8.11 15.86 11.13
N LYS A 179 -8.96 15.28 11.92
CA LYS A 179 -9.27 15.67 13.30
C LYS A 179 -9.29 14.43 14.21
N PRO A 180 -9.14 14.59 15.55
CA PRO A 180 -9.01 13.47 16.47
C PRO A 180 -10.13 12.41 16.38
N GLU A 181 -11.35 12.84 16.05
CA GLU A 181 -12.51 11.94 15.93
C GLU A 181 -12.39 10.93 14.78
N ASP A 182 -11.65 11.28 13.72
CA ASP A 182 -11.41 10.41 12.57
C ASP A 182 -10.65 9.12 12.94
N PHE A 183 -9.99 9.11 14.11
CA PHE A 183 -9.20 7.99 14.62
C PHE A 183 -9.89 7.20 15.74
N SER A 184 -11.15 7.49 16.04
CA SER A 184 -11.88 6.87 17.14
C SER A 184 -11.95 5.34 17.03
N ALA A 185 -12.17 4.79 15.83
CA ALA A 185 -12.21 3.36 15.59
C ALA A 185 -10.86 2.68 15.92
N ILE A 186 -9.74 3.32 15.58
CA ILE A 186 -8.40 2.81 15.89
C ILE A 186 -8.21 2.73 17.40
N ARG A 187 -8.52 3.81 18.12
CA ARG A 187 -8.37 3.86 19.57
C ARG A 187 -9.28 2.86 20.29
N SER A 188 -10.54 2.76 19.85
CA SER A 188 -11.49 1.81 20.43
C SER A 188 -11.00 0.36 20.26
N THR A 189 -10.66 -0.03 19.04
CA THR A 189 -10.15 -1.37 18.74
C THR A 189 -8.89 -1.69 19.53
N ALA A 190 -7.95 -0.74 19.64
CA ALA A 190 -6.71 -0.92 20.39
C ALA A 190 -6.98 -1.16 21.90
N LYS A 191 -7.86 -0.34 22.50
CA LYS A 191 -8.27 -0.49 23.91
C LYS A 191 -9.00 -1.81 24.18
N GLU A 192 -9.79 -2.27 23.23
CA GLU A 192 -10.53 -3.54 23.32
C GLU A 192 -9.60 -4.76 23.22
N LEU A 193 -8.64 -4.73 22.32
CA LEU A 193 -7.77 -5.87 22.04
C LEU A 193 -6.54 -5.93 22.97
N TRP A 194 -5.91 -4.78 23.26
CA TRP A 194 -4.65 -4.72 24.01
C TRP A 194 -4.63 -3.57 25.03
N PRO A 195 -5.52 -3.58 26.04
CA PRO A 195 -5.77 -2.43 26.92
C PRO A 195 -4.50 -1.83 27.56
N ASP A 196 -3.54 -2.67 27.91
CA ASP A 196 -2.35 -2.30 28.68
C ASP A 196 -1.07 -2.14 27.85
N ALA A 197 -1.11 -2.34 26.52
CA ALA A 197 0.11 -2.36 25.69
C ALA A 197 0.69 -0.97 25.45
N ALA A 198 -0.14 0.08 25.37
CA ALA A 198 0.28 1.45 25.08
C ALA A 198 -0.66 2.49 25.71
N ASP A 199 -0.34 3.77 25.53
CA ASP A 199 -1.27 4.87 25.76
C ASP A 199 -2.10 5.11 24.49
N TRP A 200 -3.29 4.56 24.47
CA TRP A 200 -4.16 4.61 23.30
C TRP A 200 -4.84 5.97 23.08
N ASP A 201 -4.76 6.90 24.03
CA ASP A 201 -5.21 8.29 23.86
C ASP A 201 -4.13 9.18 23.26
N GLY A 202 -2.87 8.77 23.36
CA GLY A 202 -1.71 9.38 22.72
C GLY A 202 -1.52 8.92 21.27
N GLY A 203 -0.26 8.86 20.84
CA GLY A 203 0.16 8.42 19.51
C GLY A 203 0.16 9.51 18.44
N SER A 204 0.89 9.27 17.37
CA SER A 204 0.95 10.17 16.21
C SER A 204 -0.16 9.86 15.21
N MET A 205 -0.90 10.89 14.79
CA MET A 205 -2.00 10.80 13.83
C MET A 205 -1.52 11.22 12.44
N THR A 206 -1.84 10.43 11.43
CA THR A 206 -1.51 10.75 10.03
C THR A 206 -2.66 10.36 9.09
N ALA A 207 -2.79 11.10 7.98
CA ALA A 207 -3.66 10.73 6.87
C ALA A 207 -2.86 10.64 5.59
N GLY A 208 -3.16 9.63 4.76
CA GLY A 208 -2.49 9.40 3.48
C GLY A 208 -3.49 9.04 2.39
N LEU A 209 -3.07 9.22 1.14
CA LEU A 209 -3.91 8.99 -0.03
C LEU A 209 -3.53 7.67 -0.71
N ARG A 210 -4.43 6.70 -0.68
CA ARG A 210 -4.28 5.43 -1.38
C ARG A 210 -4.64 5.60 -2.86
N PRO A 211 -3.79 5.20 -3.81
CA PRO A 211 -4.06 5.32 -5.24
C PRO A 211 -4.99 4.20 -5.70
N MET A 212 -6.29 4.39 -5.53
CA MET A 212 -7.30 3.36 -5.83
C MET A 212 -7.67 3.36 -7.31
N THR A 213 -7.76 2.19 -7.89
CA THR A 213 -8.41 1.94 -9.19
C THR A 213 -9.84 1.45 -8.94
N PRO A 214 -10.81 1.74 -9.83
CA PRO A 214 -12.21 1.37 -9.60
C PRO A 214 -12.48 -0.13 -9.66
N ASP A 215 -11.60 -0.89 -10.31
CA ASP A 215 -11.70 -2.34 -10.50
C ASP A 215 -10.74 -3.16 -9.62
N GLY A 216 -9.86 -2.49 -8.85
CA GLY A 216 -8.94 -3.13 -7.91
C GLY A 216 -7.51 -3.33 -8.43
N PRO A 217 -7.23 -3.99 -9.55
CA PRO A 217 -5.89 -4.22 -10.05
C PRO A 217 -5.11 -2.92 -10.30
N PRO A 218 -3.80 -2.85 -10.02
CA PRO A 218 -2.96 -1.72 -10.38
C PRO A 218 -2.80 -1.56 -11.90
N ILE A 219 -2.14 -0.50 -12.31
CA ILE A 219 -1.80 -0.23 -13.70
C ILE A 219 -0.29 -0.43 -13.84
N ILE A 220 0.10 -1.53 -14.51
CA ILE A 220 1.49 -1.92 -14.72
C ILE A 220 1.67 -2.20 -16.20
N GLY A 221 2.64 -1.53 -16.86
CA GLY A 221 2.95 -1.83 -18.23
C GLY A 221 3.20 -0.62 -19.09
N LYS A 222 3.28 -0.85 -20.40
CA LYS A 222 3.56 0.15 -21.41
C LYS A 222 2.36 1.05 -21.68
N GLY A 223 2.60 2.33 -21.88
CA GLY A 223 1.58 3.28 -22.31
C GLY A 223 1.04 2.97 -23.72
N LYS A 224 -0.21 3.35 -24.00
CA LYS A 224 -0.84 3.12 -25.31
C LYS A 224 -0.38 4.11 -26.38
N LYS A 225 -0.02 5.34 -25.98
CA LYS A 225 0.29 6.44 -26.92
C LYS A 225 1.79 6.61 -27.18
N HIS A 226 2.63 6.37 -26.16
CA HIS A 226 4.06 6.66 -26.24
C HIS A 226 4.88 5.40 -25.98
N LYS A 227 5.78 5.08 -26.87
CA LYS A 227 6.54 3.82 -26.91
C LYS A 227 7.50 3.65 -25.73
N ASN A 228 7.93 4.75 -25.13
CA ASN A 228 8.90 4.78 -24.03
C ASN A 228 8.34 5.34 -22.71
N LEU A 229 7.00 5.35 -22.56
CA LEU A 229 6.33 5.69 -21.31
C LEU A 229 5.68 4.44 -20.73
N TYR A 230 6.05 4.13 -19.50
CA TYR A 230 5.56 2.99 -18.74
C TYR A 230 4.88 3.46 -17.46
N TYR A 231 4.01 2.63 -16.92
CA TYR A 231 3.23 2.91 -15.72
C TYR A 231 3.44 1.81 -14.69
N ASN A 232 3.60 2.20 -13.42
CA ASN A 232 3.60 1.31 -12.27
C ASN A 232 2.91 2.04 -11.12
N THR A 233 1.56 2.02 -11.09
CA THR A 233 0.76 2.88 -10.22
C THR A 233 -0.61 2.27 -9.93
N GLY A 234 -1.37 2.88 -9.02
CA GLY A 234 -2.76 2.45 -8.77
C GLY A 234 -2.89 1.21 -7.86
N HIS A 235 -1.91 0.93 -7.00
CA HIS A 235 -1.86 -0.26 -6.14
C HIS A 235 -2.83 -0.24 -4.94
N GLY A 236 -3.61 0.82 -4.77
CA GLY A 236 -4.58 0.94 -3.70
C GLY A 236 -3.94 0.79 -2.30
N HIS A 237 -4.55 -0.08 -1.50
CA HIS A 237 -4.04 -0.41 -0.16
C HIS A 237 -3.06 -1.60 -0.16
N MET A 238 -2.87 -2.27 -1.30
CA MET A 238 -2.02 -3.47 -1.45
C MET A 238 -0.60 -3.16 -1.96
N GLY A 239 -0.24 -1.88 -2.09
CA GLY A 239 1.02 -1.48 -2.70
C GLY A 239 2.27 -2.06 -2.04
N TRP A 240 2.27 -2.22 -0.73
CA TRP A 240 3.37 -2.87 0.00
C TRP A 240 3.53 -4.35 -0.41
N THR A 241 2.46 -5.11 -0.32
CA THR A 241 2.43 -6.54 -0.66
C THR A 241 2.80 -6.78 -2.13
N MET A 242 2.35 -5.91 -3.04
CA MET A 242 2.57 -6.07 -4.47
C MET A 242 3.89 -5.49 -4.98
N ALA A 243 4.66 -4.76 -4.15
CA ALA A 243 5.80 -3.96 -4.58
C ALA A 243 6.85 -4.77 -5.37
N SER A 244 7.26 -5.93 -4.86
CA SER A 244 8.28 -6.77 -5.49
C SER A 244 7.82 -7.35 -6.83
N GLY A 245 6.61 -7.93 -6.87
CA GLY A 245 6.04 -8.50 -8.10
C GLY A 245 5.79 -7.43 -9.17
N SER A 246 5.24 -6.26 -8.78
CA SER A 246 5.05 -5.14 -9.70
C SER A 246 6.37 -4.63 -10.28
N SER A 247 7.42 -4.57 -9.46
CA SER A 247 8.74 -4.13 -9.89
C SER A 247 9.39 -5.12 -10.85
N ALA A 248 9.28 -6.42 -10.58
CA ALA A 248 9.78 -7.47 -11.48
C ALA A 248 9.06 -7.39 -12.84
N ALA A 249 7.73 -7.34 -12.82
CA ALA A 249 6.92 -7.28 -14.04
C ALA A 249 7.25 -6.05 -14.91
N ILE A 250 7.37 -4.85 -14.32
CA ILE A 250 7.67 -3.64 -15.10
C ILE A 250 9.10 -3.67 -15.67
N VAL A 251 10.06 -4.24 -14.95
CA VAL A 251 11.44 -4.41 -15.42
C VAL A 251 11.47 -5.35 -16.63
N ASP A 252 10.75 -6.47 -16.59
CA ASP A 252 10.66 -7.40 -17.70
C ASP A 252 10.04 -6.76 -18.94
N ILE A 253 8.95 -6.00 -18.77
CA ILE A 253 8.30 -5.27 -19.88
C ILE A 253 9.26 -4.24 -20.51
N ILE A 254 9.98 -3.47 -19.70
CA ILE A 254 10.95 -2.47 -20.21
C ILE A 254 12.09 -3.15 -20.95
N ALA A 255 12.55 -4.31 -20.45
CA ALA A 255 13.63 -5.09 -21.05
C ALA A 255 13.19 -5.95 -22.27
N GLY A 256 11.91 -5.91 -22.63
CA GLY A 256 11.35 -6.73 -23.72
C GLY A 256 11.24 -8.22 -23.39
N ARG A 257 11.22 -8.59 -22.11
CA ARG A 257 11.02 -9.95 -21.65
C ARG A 257 9.53 -10.19 -21.30
N THR A 258 9.12 -11.44 -21.30
CA THR A 258 7.78 -11.83 -20.84
C THR A 258 7.78 -11.91 -19.32
N PRO A 259 6.89 -11.17 -18.62
CA PRO A 259 6.70 -11.31 -17.17
C PRO A 259 6.25 -12.73 -16.78
N GLU A 260 6.61 -13.17 -15.58
CA GLU A 260 6.20 -14.47 -15.04
C GLU A 260 4.69 -14.58 -14.80
N ILE A 261 4.02 -13.45 -14.54
CA ILE A 261 2.58 -13.39 -14.32
C ILE A 261 1.84 -12.88 -15.57
N GLU A 262 0.58 -13.29 -15.71
CA GLU A 262 -0.31 -12.76 -16.75
C GLU A 262 -0.56 -11.26 -16.54
N MET A 263 -0.32 -10.44 -17.57
CA MET A 263 -0.37 -8.99 -17.46
C MET A 263 -1.69 -8.35 -17.92
N ASP A 264 -2.59 -9.08 -18.54
CA ASP A 264 -3.85 -8.54 -19.08
C ASP A 264 -4.69 -7.76 -18.06
N PRO A 265 -4.82 -8.17 -16.79
CA PRO A 265 -5.55 -7.41 -15.79
C PRO A 265 -4.89 -6.07 -15.41
N PHE A 266 -3.61 -5.88 -15.70
CA PHE A 266 -2.80 -4.75 -15.24
C PHE A 266 -2.51 -3.70 -16.31
N VAL A 267 -2.92 -3.93 -17.55
CA VAL A 267 -2.65 -3.01 -18.67
C VAL A 267 -3.28 -1.63 -18.46
N VAL A 268 -2.73 -0.63 -19.14
CA VAL A 268 -3.31 0.72 -19.15
C VAL A 268 -4.73 0.69 -19.72
N ARG A 269 -5.69 1.10 -18.93
CA ARG A 269 -7.13 1.07 -19.24
C ARG A 269 -7.80 2.41 -18.92
N THR A 270 -8.95 2.64 -19.55
CA THR A 270 -9.80 3.81 -19.30
C THR A 270 -11.26 3.38 -19.32
N TYR A 271 -12.08 3.97 -18.45
CA TYR A 271 -13.52 3.73 -18.34
C TYR A 271 -14.35 4.82 -19.02
N ARG A 272 -13.71 5.85 -19.57
CA ARG A 272 -14.42 6.84 -20.38
C ARG A 272 -14.68 6.25 -21.76
N LYS A 273 -15.97 6.21 -22.16
CA LYS A 273 -16.38 5.99 -23.53
C LYS A 273 -16.27 7.29 -24.33
#